data_e8ce4a86e254b9e87516ab104fd1ea38
#
_entry.id   e8ce4a86e254b9e87516ab104fd1ea38
#
_cell.length_a   1.000
_cell.length_b   1.000
_cell.length_c   1.000
_cell.angle_alpha   90.00
_cell.angle_beta   90.00
_cell.angle_gamma   90.00
#
_symmetry.space_group_name_H-M   'P 1'
#
loop_
_entity.id
_entity.type
_entity.pdbx_description
1 polymer ?
#
loop_
_entity_poly.entity_id
_entity_poly.type
_entity_poly.pdbx_seq_one_letter_code
_entity_poly.pdbx_strand_id
1 'polypeptide(L)'
;MSRKPTYKLPYWCAGTTDSTEPIFIQMGATLMQHPAFLALTTTDRWCYQCMILEAKGKPTFQFSRRTAENYGIANRTLIRNVEALVKAGFIDIEASGRSNCSKTNYRFSVRWKTPQ
;
A
#
# COMPACT_ATOMS: atom_id res chain seq x y z
N MET A 1 -19.13 -3.56 23.28
CA MET A 1 -18.15 -2.78 22.52
C MET A 1 -17.04 -3.69 22.05
N SER A 2 -16.79 -3.69 20.76
CA SER A 2 -15.78 -4.57 20.22
C SER A 2 -14.41 -3.90 20.30
N ARG A 3 -13.43 -4.69 20.62
CA ARG A 3 -12.06 -4.26 20.68
C ARG A 3 -11.35 -4.70 19.41
N LYS A 4 -10.49 -3.84 18.85
CA LYS A 4 -9.70 -4.25 17.70
C LYS A 4 -8.78 -5.38 18.13
N PRO A 5 -8.69 -6.44 17.32
CA PRO A 5 -7.76 -7.51 17.65
C PRO A 5 -6.32 -6.98 17.56
N THR A 6 -5.49 -7.44 18.47
CA THR A 6 -4.06 -7.18 18.41
C THR A 6 -3.35 -8.49 18.17
N TYR A 7 -2.28 -8.41 17.41
CA TYR A 7 -1.50 -9.57 17.03
C TYR A 7 -0.09 -9.43 17.58
N LYS A 8 0.42 -10.51 18.12
CA LYS A 8 1.80 -10.51 18.57
C LYS A 8 2.71 -10.91 17.40
N LEU A 9 3.59 -10.01 17.03
CA LEU A 9 4.53 -10.23 15.95
C LEU A 9 5.90 -10.62 16.51
N PRO A 10 6.79 -11.18 15.68
CA PRO A 10 8.19 -11.33 16.10
C PRO A 10 8.72 -9.97 16.56
N TYR A 11 9.62 -9.97 17.54
CA TYR A 11 10.08 -8.72 18.13
C TYR A 11 10.72 -7.78 17.11
N TRP A 12 11.28 -8.32 16.03
CA TRP A 12 11.90 -7.49 14.99
C TRP A 12 10.91 -6.93 13.97
N CYS A 13 9.62 -7.26 14.10
CA CYS A 13 8.59 -6.78 13.17
C CYS A 13 7.67 -5.74 13.78
N ALA A 14 7.84 -5.40 15.04
CA ALA A 14 6.97 -4.45 15.73
C ALA A 14 7.79 -3.39 16.42
N GLY A 15 7.25 -2.18 16.42
CA GLY A 15 7.90 -1.07 17.12
C GLY A 15 7.46 -0.93 18.57
N THR A 16 6.50 -1.74 19.01
CA THR A 16 6.01 -1.70 20.39
C THR A 16 6.88 -2.57 21.30
N THR A 17 6.87 -2.25 22.58
CA THR A 17 7.71 -2.96 23.55
C THR A 17 7.33 -4.43 23.69
N ASP A 18 6.04 -4.73 23.62
CA ASP A 18 5.55 -6.10 23.80
C ASP A 18 5.29 -6.83 22.48
N SER A 19 5.69 -6.22 21.35
CA SER A 19 5.54 -6.80 20.01
C SER A 19 4.10 -7.02 19.57
N THR A 20 3.13 -6.33 20.19
CA THR A 20 1.75 -6.41 19.74
C THR A 20 1.43 -5.26 18.79
N GLU A 21 0.66 -5.58 17.76
CA GLU A 21 0.25 -4.59 16.75
C GLU A 21 -1.20 -4.80 16.36
N PRO A 22 -2.03 -3.75 16.36
CA PRO A 22 -3.39 -3.88 15.83
C PRO A 22 -3.42 -3.81 14.31
N ILE A 23 -2.39 -3.24 13.69
CA ILE A 23 -2.31 -3.05 12.24
C ILE A 23 -0.94 -3.50 11.76
N PHE A 24 -0.93 -4.39 10.78
CA PHE A 24 0.30 -4.85 10.16
C PHE A 24 -0.01 -5.33 8.75
N ILE A 25 1.03 -5.53 7.94
CA ILE A 25 0.83 -5.99 6.56
C ILE A 25 1.18 -7.47 6.43
N GLN A 26 0.54 -8.10 5.43
CA GLN A 26 0.87 -9.46 5.01
C GLN A 26 1.09 -9.44 3.52
N MET A 27 2.18 -10.04 3.08
CA MET A 27 2.49 -10.14 1.66
C MET A 27 2.99 -11.54 1.36
N GLY A 28 2.48 -12.12 0.29
CA GLY A 28 2.89 -13.46 -0.11
C GLY A 28 4.25 -13.47 -0.78
N ALA A 29 4.96 -14.57 -0.61
CA ALA A 29 6.27 -14.73 -1.24
C ALA A 29 6.19 -14.66 -2.76
N THR A 30 5.12 -15.21 -3.33
CA THR A 30 4.96 -15.20 -4.79
C THR A 30 4.77 -13.79 -5.34
N LEU A 31 4.11 -12.91 -4.57
CA LEU A 31 4.00 -11.52 -4.95
C LEU A 31 5.37 -10.84 -4.90
N MET A 32 6.07 -11.01 -3.79
CA MET A 32 7.35 -10.33 -3.58
C MET A 32 8.42 -10.76 -4.56
N GLN A 33 8.30 -11.96 -5.08
CA GLN A 33 9.28 -12.52 -6.03
C GLN A 33 8.80 -12.47 -7.48
N HIS A 34 7.60 -11.93 -7.71
CA HIS A 34 7.05 -11.87 -9.06
C HIS A 34 7.83 -10.89 -9.91
N PRO A 35 8.10 -11.23 -11.19
CA PRO A 35 8.87 -10.34 -12.06
C PRO A 35 8.28 -8.94 -12.17
N ALA A 36 6.95 -8.81 -12.17
CA ALA A 36 6.32 -7.49 -12.24
C ALA A 36 6.65 -6.65 -11.01
N PHE A 37 6.70 -7.28 -9.83
CA PHE A 37 7.04 -6.58 -8.60
C PHE A 37 8.52 -6.23 -8.56
N LEU A 38 9.37 -7.14 -9.01
CA LEU A 38 10.81 -6.92 -9.01
C LEU A 38 11.23 -5.84 -10.01
N ALA A 39 10.41 -5.60 -11.03
CA ALA A 39 10.67 -4.54 -11.99
C ALA A 39 10.36 -3.14 -11.44
N LEU A 40 9.61 -3.05 -10.34
CA LEU A 40 9.34 -1.77 -9.69
C LEU A 40 10.57 -1.26 -8.98
N THR A 41 10.66 0.07 -8.82
CA THR A 41 11.73 0.64 -8.00
C THR A 41 11.49 0.34 -6.53
N THR A 42 12.51 0.52 -5.71
CA THR A 42 12.36 0.30 -4.28
C THR A 42 11.33 1.25 -3.68
N THR A 43 11.27 2.50 -4.16
CA THR A 43 10.27 3.45 -3.65
C THR A 43 8.86 3.06 -4.08
N ASP A 44 8.70 2.50 -5.29
CA ASP A 44 7.39 2.01 -5.73
C ASP A 44 6.92 0.89 -4.82
N ARG A 45 7.81 -0.05 -4.50
CA ARG A 45 7.48 -1.16 -3.62
C ARG A 45 7.14 -0.69 -2.22
N TRP A 46 7.89 0.29 -1.72
CA TRP A 46 7.62 0.88 -0.40
C TRP A 46 6.24 1.54 -0.38
N CYS A 47 5.92 2.31 -1.43
CA CYS A 47 4.61 2.95 -1.53
C CYS A 47 3.49 1.91 -1.51
N TYR A 48 3.66 0.83 -2.26
CA TYR A 48 2.66 -0.24 -2.30
C TYR A 48 2.45 -0.87 -0.92
N GLN A 49 3.54 -1.12 -0.18
CA GLN A 49 3.44 -1.66 1.17
C GLN A 49 2.68 -0.72 2.09
N CYS A 50 2.95 0.58 1.98
CA CYS A 50 2.23 1.57 2.79
C CYS A 50 0.75 1.60 2.44
N MET A 51 0.41 1.44 1.17
CA MET A 51 -0.98 1.37 0.74
C MET A 51 -1.68 0.15 1.32
N ILE A 52 -1.00 -1.00 1.34
CA ILE A 52 -1.57 -2.21 1.95
C ILE A 52 -1.87 -1.96 3.41
N LEU A 53 -0.97 -1.30 4.12
CA LEU A 53 -1.16 -1.02 5.54
C LEU A 53 -2.37 -0.10 5.76
N GLU A 54 -2.49 0.95 4.93
CA GLU A 54 -3.59 1.91 5.06
C GLU A 54 -4.93 1.29 4.69
N ALA A 55 -4.92 0.31 3.80
CA ALA A 55 -6.15 -0.35 3.35
C ALA A 55 -6.77 -1.21 4.44
N LYS A 56 -5.99 -1.69 5.39
CA LYS A 56 -6.48 -2.47 6.52
C LYS A 56 -7.29 -3.69 6.08
N GLY A 57 -6.80 -4.39 5.05
CA GLY A 57 -7.45 -5.59 4.56
C GLY A 57 -8.59 -5.37 3.59
N LYS A 58 -8.88 -4.13 3.24
CA LYS A 58 -9.96 -3.83 2.30
C LYS A 58 -9.42 -3.74 0.88
N PRO A 59 -10.24 -4.10 -0.14
CA PRO A 59 -9.78 -4.03 -1.53
C PRO A 59 -9.69 -2.61 -2.08
N THR A 60 -10.38 -1.65 -1.44
CA THR A 60 -10.33 -0.25 -1.85
C THR A 60 -9.79 0.58 -0.71
N PHE A 61 -9.13 1.69 -1.06
CA PHE A 61 -8.51 2.51 -0.03
C PHE A 61 -8.27 3.92 -0.57
N GLN A 62 -7.96 4.83 0.34
CA GLN A 62 -7.53 6.17 0.01
C GLN A 62 -6.09 6.34 0.45
N PHE A 63 -5.31 7.08 -0.31
CA PHE A 63 -3.92 7.34 0.03
C PHE A 63 -3.59 8.76 -0.40
N SER A 64 -3.76 9.69 0.55
CA SER A 64 -3.55 11.11 0.28
C SER A 64 -2.08 11.48 0.35
N ARG A 65 -1.79 12.68 -0.15
CA ARG A 65 -0.44 13.24 -0.04
C ARG A 65 0.01 13.29 1.42
N ARG A 66 -0.90 13.69 2.32
CA ARG A 66 -0.58 13.77 3.75
C ARG A 66 -0.28 12.38 4.32
N THR A 67 -1.06 11.38 3.94
CA THR A 67 -0.81 10.02 4.38
C THR A 67 0.56 9.54 3.90
N ALA A 68 0.90 9.84 2.65
CA ALA A 68 2.19 9.45 2.09
C ALA A 68 3.34 10.09 2.88
N GLU A 69 3.15 11.35 3.30
CA GLU A 69 4.18 12.04 4.09
C GLU A 69 4.48 11.34 5.40
N ASN A 70 3.46 10.70 5.99
CA ASN A 70 3.65 9.94 7.23
C ASN A 70 4.60 8.76 7.04
N TYR A 71 4.77 8.31 5.80
CA TYR A 71 5.68 7.21 5.47
C TYR A 71 6.94 7.69 4.79
N GLY A 72 7.16 9.00 4.80
CA GLY A 72 8.37 9.58 4.21
C GLY A 72 8.33 9.71 2.70
N ILE A 73 7.14 9.66 2.11
CA ILE A 73 7.00 9.76 0.65
C ILE A 73 6.61 11.17 0.27
N ALA A 74 7.49 11.87 -0.44
CA ALA A 74 7.21 13.21 -0.93
C ALA A 74 6.16 13.16 -2.04
N ASN A 75 5.41 14.25 -2.21
CA ASN A 75 4.33 14.27 -3.20
C ASN A 75 4.82 13.97 -4.61
N ARG A 76 5.97 14.50 -4.99
CA ARG A 76 6.53 14.24 -6.32
C ARG A 76 6.80 12.75 -6.52
N THR A 77 7.35 12.10 -5.50
CA THR A 77 7.61 10.67 -5.54
C THR A 77 6.33 9.89 -5.58
N LEU A 78 5.33 10.30 -4.79
CA LEU A 78 4.03 9.63 -4.75
C LEU A 78 3.39 9.60 -6.14
N ILE A 79 3.42 10.70 -6.85
CA ILE A 79 2.83 10.77 -8.19
C ILE A 79 3.47 9.72 -9.11
N ARG A 80 4.80 9.61 -9.07
CA ARG A 80 5.50 8.62 -9.89
C ARG A 80 5.22 7.20 -9.44
N ASN A 81 5.14 6.98 -8.12
CA ASN A 81 4.83 5.66 -7.58
C ASN A 81 3.45 5.19 -8.05
N VAL A 82 2.46 6.09 -7.97
CA VAL A 82 1.09 5.75 -8.39
C VAL A 82 1.08 5.38 -9.87
N GLU A 83 1.73 6.18 -10.72
CA GLU A 83 1.78 5.89 -12.14
C GLU A 83 2.41 4.51 -12.41
N ALA A 84 3.51 4.22 -11.74
CA ALA A 84 4.21 2.95 -11.93
C ALA A 84 3.36 1.78 -11.45
N LEU A 85 2.69 1.93 -10.31
CA LEU A 85 1.86 0.86 -9.76
C LEU A 85 0.63 0.59 -10.61
N VAL A 86 0.01 1.65 -11.16
CA VAL A 86 -1.12 1.49 -12.07
C VAL A 86 -0.66 0.79 -13.35
N LYS A 87 0.45 1.24 -13.90
CA LYS A 87 0.97 0.67 -15.15
C LYS A 87 1.33 -0.80 -14.98
N ALA A 88 1.90 -1.16 -13.83
CA ALA A 88 2.31 -2.54 -13.57
C ALA A 88 1.14 -3.44 -13.20
N GLY A 89 -0.04 -2.88 -12.93
CA GLY A 89 -1.22 -3.68 -12.64
C GLY A 89 -1.44 -4.00 -11.18
N PHE A 90 -0.82 -3.26 -10.26
CA PHE A 90 -0.99 -3.50 -8.82
C PHE A 90 -2.13 -2.71 -8.21
N ILE A 91 -2.44 -1.56 -8.76
CA ILE A 91 -3.58 -0.75 -8.30
C ILE A 91 -4.28 -0.14 -9.51
N ASP A 92 -5.52 0.30 -9.28
CA ASP A 92 -6.30 1.08 -10.24
C ASP A 92 -6.85 2.29 -9.52
N ILE A 93 -7.05 3.36 -10.26
CA ILE A 93 -7.68 4.57 -9.73
C ILE A 93 -9.17 4.45 -9.98
N GLU A 94 -9.96 4.41 -8.90
CA GLU A 94 -11.41 4.29 -9.03
C GLU A 94 -12.09 5.64 -9.23
N ALA A 95 -11.66 6.63 -8.46
CA ALA A 95 -12.24 7.97 -8.56
C ALA A 95 -11.19 8.96 -8.11
N SER A 96 -11.04 10.04 -8.88
CA SER A 96 -10.10 11.09 -8.50
C SER A 96 -10.87 12.23 -7.85
N GLY A 97 -10.24 12.87 -6.86
CA GLY A 97 -10.86 14.00 -6.18
C GLY A 97 -10.55 15.31 -6.85
N ARG A 98 -10.67 15.37 -8.14
CA ARG A 98 -10.16 16.47 -8.95
C ARG A 98 -10.87 17.80 -8.74
N SER A 99 -12.17 17.78 -8.51
CA SER A 99 -12.95 19.01 -8.54
C SER A 99 -12.87 19.80 -7.24
N ASN A 100 -12.62 19.14 -6.13
CA ASN A 100 -12.63 19.80 -4.83
C ASN A 100 -11.46 19.38 -3.96
N CYS A 101 -10.40 18.89 -4.58
CA CYS A 101 -9.20 18.45 -3.90
C CYS A 101 -9.46 17.31 -2.92
N SER A 102 -10.52 16.57 -3.13
CA SER A 102 -10.83 15.44 -2.28
C SER A 102 -9.86 14.29 -2.56
N LYS A 103 -9.94 13.28 -1.72
CA LYS A 103 -9.01 12.16 -1.78
C LYS A 103 -9.30 11.28 -2.98
N THR A 104 -8.23 10.78 -3.58
CA THR A 104 -8.34 9.80 -4.65
C THR A 104 -8.64 8.44 -4.07
N ASN A 105 -9.58 7.73 -4.68
CA ASN A 105 -9.90 6.36 -4.30
C ASN A 105 -9.17 5.39 -5.20
N TYR A 106 -8.55 4.40 -4.59
CA TYR A 106 -7.78 3.37 -5.30
C TYR A 106 -8.37 2.00 -5.01
N ARG A 107 -8.12 1.07 -5.90
CA ARG A 107 -8.49 -0.33 -5.73
C ARG A 107 -7.27 -1.19 -6.04
N PHE A 108 -7.04 -2.22 -5.23
CA PHE A 108 -5.99 -3.18 -5.55
C PHE A 108 -6.38 -3.97 -6.78
N SER A 109 -5.40 -4.21 -7.63
CA SER A 109 -5.60 -4.93 -8.88
C SER A 109 -4.75 -6.17 -8.89
N VAL A 110 -5.21 -7.17 -9.64
CA VAL A 110 -4.43 -8.40 -9.84
C VAL A 110 -4.00 -8.54 -11.30
N ARG A 111 -4.02 -7.45 -12.06
CA ARG A 111 -3.60 -7.48 -13.46
C ARG A 111 -2.15 -7.93 -13.60
N TRP A 112 -1.34 -7.66 -12.57
CA TRP A 112 0.06 -8.08 -12.58
C TRP A 112 0.22 -9.60 -12.62
N LYS A 113 -0.80 -10.36 -12.22
CA LYS A 113 -0.74 -11.82 -12.23
C LYS A 113 -0.87 -12.40 -13.62
N THR A 114 -1.45 -11.65 -14.53
CA THR A 114 -1.73 -12.13 -15.88
C THR A 114 -0.58 -11.77 -16.80
N PRO A 115 0.07 -12.75 -17.44
CA PRO A 115 1.16 -12.44 -18.38
C PRO A 115 0.62 -11.60 -19.52
N GLN A 116 1.41 -10.62 -19.93
CA GLN A 116 1.08 -9.76 -21.06
C GLN A 116 1.61 -10.34 -22.35
#